data_07cca070f632ff76d59d145550ab8309
#
_entry.id   07cca070f632ff76d59d145550ab8309
#
_cell.length_a   1.000
_cell.length_b   1.000
_cell.length_c   1.000
_cell.angle_alpha   90.00
_cell.angle_beta   90.00
_cell.angle_gamma   90.00
#
_symmetry.space_group_name_H-M   'P 1'
#
loop_
_entity.id
_entity.type
_entity.pdbx_description
1 polymer ?
#
loop_
_entity_poly.entity_id
_entity_poly.type
_entity_poly.pdbx_seq_one_letter_code
_entity_poly.pdbx_strand_id
1 'polypeptide(L)'
;MKIRYIGIIIVITLLVLCFGCSGNGDSEAQNGKVVPVETTVVTRGNVVQSLTFMGDVKAEQSVSIYSKVPDRIETFYVEMGDKVRKGDPIARIAAMTIEQNVRQAEAALISAKAQEANMKIEFERAERLSKEQAMSLQQFESIRTQYESIQATEEQAQAALSASKSQLDDALITSPIDGVIGKRYLEAGDMASPGMPLVSIVKMENVKITFNATEKDLIKLQIGQKATVTISALVDEKFEGNVFKISPVLDPVTRMAEIEVLVNNEKRLLRPGMYARVEVITGIIENIIMIPRFATIESTSLQKIGQTDQVVKNYYVFIVDSNQPVQKKLNVIYVNHEWLAVRDGINVGDQLITAGQNNIRDGMTVSVVQNERENS
;
A
#
# COMPACT_ATOMS: atom_id res chain seq x y z
N MET A 1 86.20 18.31 38.20
CA MET A 1 86.53 18.99 36.93
C MET A 1 86.53 18.02 35.71
N LYS A 2 85.94 16.82 35.82
CA LYS A 2 85.92 15.78 34.72
C LYS A 2 84.52 15.59 34.05
N ILE A 3 83.45 16.19 34.56
CA ILE A 3 82.09 15.99 34.04
C ILE A 3 81.71 17.07 32.97
N ARG A 4 82.42 18.21 32.92
CA ARG A 4 82.06 19.30 31.96
C ARG A 4 82.55 19.03 30.52
N TYR A 5 83.48 18.14 30.30
CA TYR A 5 84.01 17.85 28.95
C TYR A 5 83.30 16.73 28.23
N ILE A 6 82.55 15.84 28.95
CA ILE A 6 81.78 14.75 28.33
C ILE A 6 80.51 15.33 27.66
N GLY A 7 79.91 16.38 28.23
CA GLY A 7 78.74 17.07 27.62
C GLY A 7 79.05 17.79 26.30
N ILE A 8 80.24 18.33 26.18
CA ILE A 8 80.67 19.11 24.97
C ILE A 8 81.04 18.15 23.82
N ILE A 9 81.58 16.96 24.11
CA ILE A 9 81.93 15.95 23.08
C ILE A 9 80.66 15.32 22.51
N ILE A 10 79.56 15.07 23.33
CA ILE A 10 78.31 14.55 22.87
C ILE A 10 77.55 15.57 21.98
N VAL A 11 77.64 16.87 22.26
CA VAL A 11 76.97 17.92 21.48
C VAL A 11 77.72 18.11 20.13
N ILE A 12 79.04 17.99 20.09
CA ILE A 12 79.85 18.10 18.82
C ILE A 12 79.64 16.83 17.96
N THR A 13 79.50 15.63 18.54
CA THR A 13 79.21 14.41 17.77
C THR A 13 77.80 14.41 17.21
N LEU A 14 76.81 15.03 17.89
CA LEU A 14 75.41 15.15 17.39
C LEU A 14 75.26 16.20 16.28
N LEU A 15 76.17 17.24 16.25
CA LEU A 15 76.17 18.32 15.23
C LEU A 15 76.80 17.86 13.91
N VAL A 16 77.68 16.87 13.88
CA VAL A 16 78.30 16.34 12.67
C VAL A 16 77.45 15.33 11.93
N LEU A 17 76.42 14.76 12.57
CA LEU A 17 75.47 13.85 11.98
C LEU A 17 74.29 14.52 11.21
N CYS A 18 74.16 15.86 11.27
CA CYS A 18 73.15 16.62 10.55
C CYS A 18 73.60 17.21 9.20
N PHE A 19 74.82 17.00 8.75
CA PHE A 19 75.36 17.59 7.49
C PHE A 19 75.58 16.53 6.39
N GLY A 20 74.95 15.35 6.44
CA GLY A 20 75.20 14.30 5.47
C GLY A 20 73.97 13.80 4.76
N CYS A 21 73.08 14.66 4.22
CA CYS A 21 72.04 14.27 3.24
C CYS A 21 71.76 15.47 2.31
N SER A 22 72.73 15.82 1.51
CA SER A 22 72.50 16.48 0.23
C SER A 22 72.25 15.35 -0.78
N GLY A 23 71.06 14.79 -0.70
CA GLY A 23 70.52 13.90 -1.75
C GLY A 23 70.10 14.78 -2.91
N ASN A 24 70.73 14.61 -4.06
CA ASN A 24 70.26 15.03 -5.35
C ASN A 24 68.78 14.78 -5.45
N GLY A 25 67.96 15.78 -5.52
CA GLY A 25 66.62 15.68 -5.99
C GLY A 25 66.64 15.34 -7.47
N ASP A 26 66.76 14.06 -7.77
CA ASP A 26 66.25 13.56 -9.04
C ASP A 26 64.77 13.94 -9.10
N SER A 27 64.47 14.95 -9.91
CA SER A 27 63.16 15.17 -10.46
C SER A 27 62.84 13.90 -11.27
N GLU A 28 62.32 12.87 -10.59
CA GLU A 28 61.54 11.88 -11.30
C GLU A 28 60.44 12.66 -12.01
N ALA A 29 60.69 12.92 -13.29
CA ALA A 29 59.63 13.21 -14.24
C ALA A 29 58.55 12.13 -13.95
N GLN A 30 57.39 12.55 -13.47
CA GLN A 30 56.24 11.70 -13.32
C GLN A 30 55.97 11.07 -14.68
N ASN A 31 56.60 9.92 -14.93
CA ASN A 31 56.28 9.04 -16.01
C ASN A 31 54.81 8.68 -15.77
N GLY A 32 53.92 9.27 -16.59
CA GLY A 32 52.51 9.29 -16.41
C GLY A 32 51.99 7.86 -16.19
N LYS A 33 51.63 7.60 -14.94
CA LYS A 33 50.97 6.34 -14.58
C LYS A 33 49.66 6.25 -15.39
N VAL A 34 49.73 5.47 -16.48
CA VAL A 34 48.53 5.26 -17.33
C VAL A 34 47.51 4.48 -16.52
N VAL A 35 46.40 5.09 -16.26
CA VAL A 35 45.31 4.48 -15.48
C VAL A 35 44.34 3.80 -16.44
N PRO A 36 44.10 2.49 -16.32
CA PRO A 36 43.08 1.81 -17.12
C PRO A 36 41.70 2.29 -16.70
N VAL A 37 40.84 2.64 -17.68
CA VAL A 37 39.48 3.10 -17.49
C VAL A 37 38.54 2.40 -18.46
N GLU A 38 37.33 2.11 -18.03
CA GLU A 38 36.24 1.69 -18.92
C GLU A 38 35.47 2.93 -19.38
N THR A 39 35.01 2.91 -20.62
CA THR A 39 34.25 4.03 -21.18
C THR A 39 32.97 3.53 -21.86
N THR A 40 31.95 4.38 -21.86
CA THR A 40 30.77 4.21 -22.69
C THR A 40 30.47 5.48 -23.46
N VAL A 41 29.80 5.36 -24.60
CA VAL A 41 29.43 6.51 -25.42
C VAL A 41 28.18 7.17 -24.86
N VAL A 42 28.20 8.48 -24.69
CA VAL A 42 27.06 9.25 -24.24
C VAL A 42 25.97 9.23 -25.32
N THR A 43 24.78 8.79 -24.97
CA THR A 43 23.62 8.72 -25.86
C THR A 43 22.43 9.50 -25.30
N ARG A 44 21.44 9.72 -26.17
CA ARG A 44 20.13 10.20 -25.75
C ARG A 44 19.16 9.06 -25.58
N GLY A 45 18.23 9.22 -24.68
CA GLY A 45 17.17 8.28 -24.46
C GLY A 45 16.05 8.85 -23.59
N ASN A 46 15.20 8.00 -23.07
CA ASN A 46 14.07 8.37 -22.25
C ASN A 46 14.34 8.02 -20.79
N VAL A 47 14.21 8.99 -19.89
CA VAL A 47 14.40 8.80 -18.46
C VAL A 47 13.02 8.83 -17.78
N VAL A 48 12.65 7.72 -17.16
CA VAL A 48 11.41 7.61 -16.41
C VAL A 48 11.53 8.39 -15.10
N GLN A 49 10.58 9.30 -14.89
CA GLN A 49 10.42 10.00 -13.62
C GLN A 49 9.51 9.19 -12.71
N SER A 50 9.97 8.93 -11.51
CA SER A 50 9.20 8.19 -10.51
C SER A 50 9.30 8.84 -9.13
N LEU A 51 8.30 8.58 -8.30
CA LEU A 51 8.30 8.88 -6.88
C LEU A 51 8.22 7.56 -6.11
N THR A 52 9.07 7.42 -5.11
CA THR A 52 9.10 6.21 -4.27
C THR A 52 8.47 6.50 -2.91
N PHE A 53 7.53 5.67 -2.54
CA PHE A 53 6.82 5.70 -1.25
C PHE A 53 6.93 4.35 -0.55
N MET A 54 6.67 4.38 0.74
CA MET A 54 6.50 3.18 1.56
C MET A 54 5.06 3.13 2.04
N GLY A 55 4.44 1.96 1.94
CA GLY A 55 3.02 1.81 2.28
C GLY A 55 2.66 0.43 2.80
N ASP A 56 1.46 0.34 3.34
CA ASP A 56 0.92 -0.89 3.91
C ASP A 56 0.01 -1.59 2.89
N VAL A 57 0.18 -2.90 2.78
CA VAL A 57 -0.72 -3.74 2.00
C VAL A 57 -2.00 -3.95 2.79
N LYS A 58 -3.14 -3.57 2.21
CA LYS A 58 -4.48 -3.80 2.76
C LYS A 58 -5.28 -4.70 1.83
N ALA A 59 -6.22 -5.45 2.38
CA ALA A 59 -7.18 -6.19 1.55
C ALA A 59 -8.03 -5.23 0.71
N GLU A 60 -8.51 -5.67 -0.45
CA GLU A 60 -9.46 -4.90 -1.25
C GLU A 60 -10.69 -4.54 -0.41
N GLN A 61 -11.20 -5.53 0.33
CA GLN A 61 -12.29 -5.39 1.28
C GLN A 61 -12.03 -6.27 2.49
N SER A 62 -12.30 -5.75 3.68
CA SER A 62 -12.24 -6.48 4.94
C SER A 62 -13.52 -6.20 5.72
N VAL A 63 -14.22 -7.27 6.09
CA VAL A 63 -15.49 -7.20 6.83
C VAL A 63 -15.38 -8.04 8.09
N SER A 64 -15.63 -7.43 9.23
CA SER A 64 -15.80 -8.14 10.50
C SER A 64 -17.25 -8.57 10.66
N ILE A 65 -17.48 -9.83 10.98
CA ILE A 65 -18.79 -10.42 11.15
C ILE A 65 -19.15 -10.44 12.62
N TYR A 66 -20.34 -9.97 12.94
CA TYR A 66 -20.87 -9.87 14.29
C TYR A 66 -22.14 -10.68 14.43
N SER A 67 -22.42 -11.19 15.64
CA SER A 67 -23.74 -11.73 15.95
C SER A 67 -24.70 -10.61 16.33
N LYS A 68 -25.94 -10.73 15.89
CA LYS A 68 -27.06 -9.94 16.38
C LYS A 68 -27.72 -10.59 17.60
N VAL A 69 -27.57 -11.91 17.74
CA VAL A 69 -28.14 -12.71 18.83
C VAL A 69 -27.08 -12.87 19.93
N PRO A 70 -27.37 -12.40 21.17
CA PRO A 70 -26.46 -12.56 22.31
C PRO A 70 -26.68 -13.93 22.95
N ASP A 71 -26.02 -14.97 22.44
CA ASP A 71 -26.10 -16.32 23.04
C ASP A 71 -24.80 -17.09 22.71
N ARG A 72 -24.70 -18.32 23.18
CA ARG A 72 -23.54 -19.19 22.98
C ARG A 72 -23.43 -19.63 21.52
N ILE A 73 -22.19 -19.67 21.02
CA ILE A 73 -21.88 -20.24 19.70
C ILE A 73 -21.96 -21.77 19.79
N GLU A 74 -22.87 -22.37 19.05
CA GLU A 74 -23.01 -23.84 19.00
C GLU A 74 -21.90 -24.47 18.17
N THR A 75 -21.67 -23.93 16.98
CA THR A 75 -20.66 -24.44 16.05
C THR A 75 -20.18 -23.38 15.09
N PHE A 76 -18.94 -23.54 14.64
CA PHE A 76 -18.41 -22.87 13.46
C PHE A 76 -18.37 -23.85 12.30
N TYR A 77 -18.73 -23.39 11.11
CA TYR A 77 -18.67 -24.17 9.86
C TYR A 77 -17.39 -23.89 9.07
N VAL A 78 -16.59 -22.91 9.51
CA VAL A 78 -15.41 -22.42 8.81
C VAL A 78 -14.22 -22.29 9.76
N GLU A 79 -13.03 -22.43 9.19
CA GLU A 79 -11.75 -22.20 9.86
C GLU A 79 -10.97 -21.06 9.22
N MET A 80 -9.91 -20.60 9.89
CA MET A 80 -9.01 -19.58 9.37
C MET A 80 -8.33 -20.08 8.08
N GLY A 81 -8.46 -19.32 7.00
CA GLY A 81 -7.92 -19.67 5.69
C GLY A 81 -8.96 -20.25 4.71
N ASP A 82 -10.14 -20.62 5.18
CA ASP A 82 -11.20 -21.15 4.34
C ASP A 82 -11.75 -20.10 3.38
N LYS A 83 -12.08 -20.55 2.17
CA LYS A 83 -12.76 -19.74 1.17
C LYS A 83 -14.25 -19.81 1.41
N VAL A 84 -14.90 -18.65 1.43
CA VAL A 84 -16.35 -18.51 1.60
C VAL A 84 -16.94 -17.68 0.48
N ARG A 85 -18.16 -18.00 0.09
CA ARG A 85 -19.00 -17.20 -0.82
C ARG A 85 -20.03 -16.44 -0.03
N LYS A 86 -20.56 -15.40 -0.63
CA LYS A 86 -21.70 -14.67 -0.07
C LYS A 86 -22.87 -15.63 0.16
N GLY A 87 -23.39 -15.67 1.40
CA GLY A 87 -24.47 -16.55 1.84
C GLY A 87 -24.01 -17.86 2.49
N ASP A 88 -22.72 -18.23 2.39
CA ASP A 88 -22.22 -19.44 3.03
C ASP A 88 -22.32 -19.33 4.56
N PRO A 89 -22.71 -20.43 5.26
CA PRO A 89 -22.81 -20.44 6.71
C PRO A 89 -21.42 -20.33 7.35
N ILE A 90 -21.29 -19.42 8.33
CA ILE A 90 -20.08 -19.19 9.10
C ILE A 90 -20.16 -19.82 10.48
N ALA A 91 -21.23 -19.53 11.21
CA ALA A 91 -21.44 -20.03 12.55
C ALA A 91 -22.93 -20.14 12.87
N ARG A 92 -23.27 -21.00 13.83
CA ARG A 92 -24.60 -21.10 14.40
C ARG A 92 -24.56 -20.68 15.87
N ILE A 93 -25.47 -19.78 16.22
CA ILE A 93 -25.68 -19.35 17.60
C ILE A 93 -26.82 -20.21 18.20
N ALA A 94 -26.74 -20.54 19.48
CA ALA A 94 -27.79 -21.24 20.20
C ALA A 94 -29.07 -20.43 20.16
N ALA A 95 -30.15 -21.06 19.67
CA ALA A 95 -31.41 -20.37 19.38
C ALA A 95 -32.61 -20.98 20.06
N MET A 96 -32.42 -21.82 21.10
CA MET A 96 -33.53 -22.56 21.76
C MET A 96 -34.65 -21.64 22.22
N THR A 97 -34.32 -20.52 22.84
CA THR A 97 -35.33 -19.54 23.32
C THR A 97 -36.06 -18.89 22.14
N ILE A 98 -35.33 -18.57 21.08
CA ILE A 98 -35.88 -17.92 19.87
C ILE A 98 -36.82 -18.90 19.15
N GLU A 99 -36.42 -20.18 19.04
CA GLU A 99 -37.28 -21.24 18.48
C GLU A 99 -38.59 -21.41 19.24
N GLN A 100 -38.57 -21.31 20.59
CA GLN A 100 -39.78 -21.32 21.40
C GLN A 100 -40.69 -20.12 21.09
N ASN A 101 -40.10 -18.91 20.94
CA ASN A 101 -40.84 -17.71 20.56
C ASN A 101 -41.51 -17.86 19.19
N VAL A 102 -40.80 -18.46 18.21
CA VAL A 102 -41.38 -18.75 16.88
C VAL A 102 -42.59 -19.68 17.02
N ARG A 103 -42.47 -20.79 17.78
CA ARG A 103 -43.60 -21.73 18.01
C ARG A 103 -44.77 -21.04 18.70
N GLN A 104 -44.54 -20.16 19.66
CA GLN A 104 -45.57 -19.39 20.32
C GLN A 104 -46.30 -18.44 19.35
N ALA A 105 -45.55 -17.72 18.52
CA ALA A 105 -46.11 -16.82 17.52
C ALA A 105 -46.90 -17.58 16.43
N GLU A 106 -46.44 -18.80 16.03
CA GLU A 106 -47.19 -19.67 15.12
C GLU A 106 -48.51 -20.11 15.69
N ALA A 107 -48.54 -20.51 16.97
CA ALA A 107 -49.80 -20.90 17.64
C ALA A 107 -50.78 -19.71 17.74
N ALA A 108 -50.26 -18.51 18.04
CA ALA A 108 -51.09 -17.29 18.09
C ALA A 108 -51.70 -16.95 16.72
N LEU A 109 -50.93 -17.08 15.65
CA LEU A 109 -51.41 -16.86 14.28
C LEU A 109 -52.48 -17.88 13.89
N ILE A 110 -52.29 -19.16 14.23
CA ILE A 110 -53.30 -20.21 13.96
C ILE A 110 -54.63 -19.86 14.66
N SER A 111 -54.55 -19.37 15.92
CA SER A 111 -55.77 -18.96 16.67
C SER A 111 -56.43 -17.73 16.01
N ALA A 112 -55.66 -16.72 15.64
CA ALA A 112 -56.19 -15.51 14.99
C ALA A 112 -56.83 -15.83 13.63
N LYS A 113 -56.22 -16.70 12.82
CA LYS A 113 -56.81 -17.18 11.56
C LYS A 113 -58.11 -17.92 11.73
N ALA A 114 -58.25 -18.76 12.76
CA ALA A 114 -59.48 -19.44 13.05
C ALA A 114 -60.61 -18.48 13.45
N GLN A 115 -60.29 -17.42 14.22
CA GLN A 115 -61.23 -16.35 14.58
C GLN A 115 -61.67 -15.54 13.36
N GLU A 116 -60.71 -15.16 12.50
CA GLU A 116 -60.99 -14.43 11.25
C GLU A 116 -61.90 -15.26 10.34
N ALA A 117 -61.59 -16.53 10.12
CA ALA A 117 -62.38 -17.41 9.29
C ALA A 117 -63.84 -17.54 9.76
N ASN A 118 -64.08 -17.69 11.10
CA ASN A 118 -65.43 -17.73 11.66
C ASN A 118 -66.17 -16.41 11.46
N MET A 119 -65.50 -15.27 11.74
CA MET A 119 -66.12 -13.96 11.59
C MET A 119 -66.40 -13.60 10.14
N LYS A 120 -65.56 -14.04 9.22
CA LYS A 120 -65.78 -13.91 7.78
C LYS A 120 -67.08 -14.56 7.31
N ILE A 121 -67.34 -15.74 7.77
CA ILE A 121 -68.60 -16.43 7.46
C ILE A 121 -69.84 -15.65 7.98
N GLU A 122 -69.75 -15.09 9.21
CA GLU A 122 -70.77 -14.21 9.74
C GLU A 122 -70.93 -12.91 8.96
N PHE A 123 -69.84 -12.25 8.61
CA PHE A 123 -69.87 -11.07 7.79
C PHE A 123 -70.47 -11.32 6.41
N GLU A 124 -70.05 -12.37 5.69
CA GLU A 124 -70.63 -12.76 4.39
C GLU A 124 -72.12 -13.07 4.47
N ARG A 125 -72.60 -13.66 5.58
CA ARG A 125 -74.04 -13.88 5.84
C ARG A 125 -74.79 -12.56 6.07
N ALA A 126 -74.21 -11.69 6.89
CA ALA A 126 -74.79 -10.37 7.17
C ALA A 126 -74.86 -9.50 5.90
N GLU A 127 -73.80 -9.55 5.04
CA GLU A 127 -73.79 -8.84 3.76
C GLU A 127 -74.98 -9.31 2.84
N ARG A 128 -75.26 -10.62 2.74
CA ARG A 128 -76.35 -11.10 1.96
C ARG A 128 -77.70 -10.63 2.53
N LEU A 129 -77.93 -10.75 3.86
CA LEU A 129 -79.18 -10.30 4.50
C LEU A 129 -79.37 -8.77 4.39
N SER A 130 -78.28 -7.99 4.43
CA SER A 130 -78.38 -6.52 4.22
C SER A 130 -78.81 -6.20 2.80
N LYS A 131 -78.28 -6.89 1.79
CA LYS A 131 -78.62 -6.72 0.37
C LYS A 131 -80.14 -7.09 0.12
N GLU A 132 -80.61 -8.05 0.88
CA GLU A 132 -82.06 -8.48 0.84
C GLU A 132 -82.99 -7.63 1.75
N GLN A 133 -82.44 -6.52 2.35
CA GLN A 133 -83.15 -5.66 3.30
C GLN A 133 -83.68 -6.38 4.54
N ALA A 134 -83.16 -7.56 4.87
CA ALA A 134 -83.57 -8.39 6.00
C ALA A 134 -82.80 -8.08 7.28
N MET A 135 -81.97 -7.10 7.32
CA MET A 135 -81.17 -6.65 8.45
C MET A 135 -81.11 -5.11 8.53
N SER A 136 -81.01 -4.54 9.76
CA SER A 136 -80.82 -3.10 9.92
C SER A 136 -79.37 -2.67 9.54
N LEU A 137 -79.16 -1.44 9.00
CA LEU A 137 -77.91 -0.93 8.66
C LEU A 137 -76.93 -0.87 9.86
N GLN A 138 -77.45 -0.52 11.06
CA GLN A 138 -76.69 -0.46 12.29
C GLN A 138 -76.10 -1.84 12.68
N GLN A 139 -76.89 -2.92 12.51
CA GLN A 139 -76.40 -4.28 12.78
C GLN A 139 -75.36 -4.73 11.78
N PHE A 140 -75.53 -4.42 10.50
CA PHE A 140 -74.52 -4.69 9.47
C PHE A 140 -73.21 -3.99 9.73
N GLU A 141 -73.23 -2.69 10.00
CA GLU A 141 -72.05 -1.86 10.33
C GLU A 141 -71.30 -2.40 11.57
N SER A 142 -72.03 -2.85 12.58
CA SER A 142 -71.43 -3.47 13.77
C SER A 142 -70.68 -4.77 13.45
N ILE A 143 -71.25 -5.66 12.62
CA ILE A 143 -70.62 -6.91 12.20
C ILE A 143 -69.40 -6.62 11.31
N ARG A 144 -69.54 -5.64 10.42
CA ARG A 144 -68.42 -5.20 9.57
C ARG A 144 -67.24 -4.71 10.37
N THR A 145 -67.47 -3.78 11.33
CA THR A 145 -66.42 -3.26 12.21
C THR A 145 -65.76 -4.35 13.01
N GLN A 146 -66.55 -5.35 13.49
CA GLN A 146 -66.01 -6.49 14.21
C GLN A 146 -65.15 -7.39 13.32
N TYR A 147 -65.56 -7.63 12.06
CA TYR A 147 -64.73 -8.37 11.10
C TYR A 147 -63.42 -7.64 10.80
N GLU A 148 -63.48 -6.33 10.53
CA GLU A 148 -62.29 -5.49 10.29
C GLU A 148 -61.33 -5.51 11.51
N SER A 149 -61.85 -5.51 12.75
CA SER A 149 -61.06 -5.62 13.98
C SER A 149 -60.35 -6.97 14.11
N ILE A 150 -61.05 -8.07 13.79
CA ILE A 150 -60.46 -9.41 13.85
C ILE A 150 -59.44 -9.61 12.73
N GLN A 151 -59.68 -9.05 11.54
CA GLN A 151 -58.72 -9.06 10.44
C GLN A 151 -57.43 -8.34 10.83
N ALA A 152 -57.53 -7.18 11.47
CA ALA A 152 -56.35 -6.45 12.01
C ALA A 152 -55.61 -7.28 13.08
N THR A 153 -56.33 -8.08 13.88
CA THR A 153 -55.71 -8.97 14.88
C THR A 153 -54.92 -10.12 14.21
N GLU A 154 -55.44 -10.66 13.11
CA GLU A 154 -54.75 -11.70 12.32
C GLU A 154 -53.47 -11.13 11.69
N GLU A 155 -53.57 -9.95 11.08
CA GLU A 155 -52.42 -9.27 10.50
C GLU A 155 -51.32 -8.97 11.55
N GLN A 156 -51.73 -8.55 12.76
CA GLN A 156 -50.81 -8.35 13.88
C GLN A 156 -50.09 -9.65 14.27
N ALA A 157 -50.81 -10.77 14.37
CA ALA A 157 -50.20 -12.06 14.70
C ALA A 157 -49.26 -12.54 13.58
N GLN A 158 -49.62 -12.31 12.31
CA GLN A 158 -48.76 -12.61 11.17
C GLN A 158 -47.44 -11.79 11.21
N ALA A 159 -47.52 -10.50 11.53
CA ALA A 159 -46.39 -9.65 11.69
C ALA A 159 -45.47 -10.12 12.84
N ALA A 160 -46.04 -10.49 13.97
CA ALA A 160 -45.32 -11.03 15.13
C ALA A 160 -44.57 -12.33 14.79
N LEU A 161 -45.18 -13.24 14.03
CA LEU A 161 -44.52 -14.44 13.55
C LEU A 161 -43.37 -14.12 12.61
N SER A 162 -43.56 -13.20 11.67
CA SER A 162 -42.51 -12.75 10.76
C SER A 162 -41.31 -12.20 11.50
N ALA A 163 -41.52 -11.36 12.53
CA ALA A 163 -40.49 -10.83 13.38
C ALA A 163 -39.71 -11.92 14.13
N SER A 164 -40.43 -12.91 14.72
CA SER A 164 -39.79 -14.02 15.42
C SER A 164 -38.99 -14.92 14.49
N LYS A 165 -39.43 -15.14 13.25
CA LYS A 165 -38.68 -15.89 12.24
C LYS A 165 -37.43 -15.15 11.83
N SER A 166 -37.50 -13.85 11.62
CA SER A 166 -36.29 -13.02 11.30
C SER A 166 -35.25 -13.07 12.43
N GLN A 167 -35.67 -13.12 13.69
CA GLN A 167 -34.76 -13.33 14.82
C GLN A 167 -34.10 -14.71 14.78
N LEU A 168 -34.84 -15.75 14.38
CA LEU A 168 -34.29 -17.10 14.25
C LEU A 168 -33.27 -17.17 13.10
N ASP A 169 -33.58 -16.54 11.98
CA ASP A 169 -32.65 -16.44 10.84
C ASP A 169 -31.35 -15.74 11.23
N ASP A 170 -31.41 -14.71 12.09
CA ASP A 170 -30.23 -14.01 12.63
C ASP A 170 -29.30 -14.88 13.51
N ALA A 171 -29.77 -16.07 13.95
CA ALA A 171 -28.96 -17.05 14.68
C ALA A 171 -28.02 -17.86 13.76
N LEU A 172 -28.31 -17.92 12.46
CA LEU A 172 -27.43 -18.48 11.46
C LEU A 172 -26.60 -17.35 10.84
N ILE A 173 -25.35 -17.27 11.24
CA ILE A 173 -24.42 -16.25 10.73
C ILE A 173 -23.91 -16.68 9.36
N THR A 174 -24.08 -15.82 8.35
CA THR A 174 -23.63 -16.08 6.96
C THR A 174 -22.66 -15.03 6.49
N SER A 175 -21.87 -15.36 5.46
CA SER A 175 -20.95 -14.43 4.84
C SER A 175 -21.68 -13.37 3.99
N PRO A 176 -21.45 -12.06 4.18
CA PRO A 176 -21.99 -11.01 3.35
C PRO A 176 -21.24 -10.81 2.03
N ILE A 177 -20.02 -11.35 1.90
CA ILE A 177 -19.13 -11.17 0.75
C ILE A 177 -18.43 -12.48 0.38
N ASP A 178 -17.93 -12.56 -0.84
CA ASP A 178 -16.96 -13.59 -1.22
C ASP A 178 -15.58 -13.23 -0.65
N GLY A 179 -14.85 -14.22 -0.14
CA GLY A 179 -13.53 -13.96 0.42
C GLY A 179 -12.88 -15.16 1.10
N VAL A 180 -11.97 -14.87 2.00
CA VAL A 180 -11.26 -15.86 2.83
C VAL A 180 -11.41 -15.46 4.29
N ILE A 181 -11.60 -16.43 5.17
CA ILE A 181 -11.61 -16.22 6.61
C ILE A 181 -10.21 -15.76 7.05
N GLY A 182 -10.09 -14.50 7.45
CA GLY A 182 -8.81 -13.92 7.85
C GLY A 182 -8.44 -14.26 9.30
N LYS A 183 -9.40 -14.09 10.21
CA LYS A 183 -9.20 -14.36 11.65
C LYS A 183 -10.52 -14.82 12.27
N ARG A 184 -10.44 -15.77 13.18
CA ARG A 184 -11.52 -16.17 14.09
C ARG A 184 -11.19 -15.57 15.48
N TYR A 185 -12.12 -14.87 16.08
CA TYR A 185 -11.95 -14.17 17.35
C TYR A 185 -12.57 -14.93 18.53
N LEU A 186 -13.55 -15.80 18.25
CA LEU A 186 -14.30 -16.60 19.22
C LEU A 186 -14.26 -18.07 18.82
N GLU A 187 -14.46 -18.94 19.79
CA GLU A 187 -14.51 -20.40 19.62
C GLU A 187 -15.94 -20.92 19.85
N ALA A 188 -16.21 -22.15 19.40
CA ALA A 188 -17.45 -22.84 19.75
C ALA A 188 -17.54 -23.02 21.26
N GLY A 189 -18.67 -22.64 21.84
CA GLY A 189 -18.91 -22.60 23.29
C GLY A 189 -18.78 -21.21 23.89
N ASP A 190 -18.13 -20.27 23.23
CA ASP A 190 -18.06 -18.88 23.69
C ASP A 190 -19.40 -18.15 23.56
N MET A 191 -19.57 -17.08 24.33
CA MET A 191 -20.72 -16.19 24.23
C MET A 191 -20.49 -15.15 23.14
N ALA A 192 -21.33 -15.15 22.11
CA ALA A 192 -21.40 -14.06 21.16
C ALA A 192 -22.14 -12.87 21.78
N SER A 193 -21.64 -11.67 21.53
CA SER A 193 -22.27 -10.42 21.97
C SER A 193 -22.27 -9.38 20.86
N PRO A 194 -23.30 -8.54 20.76
CA PRO A 194 -23.30 -7.40 19.86
C PRO A 194 -22.06 -6.52 20.08
N GLY A 195 -21.34 -6.19 19.00
CA GLY A 195 -20.10 -5.40 19.06
C GLY A 195 -18.81 -6.22 19.19
N MET A 196 -18.89 -7.54 19.46
CA MET A 196 -17.73 -8.44 19.47
C MET A 196 -17.67 -9.21 18.14
N PRO A 197 -16.58 -9.10 17.35
CA PRO A 197 -16.48 -9.80 16.08
C PRO A 197 -16.31 -11.30 16.29
N LEU A 198 -16.99 -12.12 15.47
CA LEU A 198 -16.81 -13.57 15.44
C LEU A 198 -15.63 -13.95 14.55
N VAL A 199 -15.67 -13.46 13.32
CA VAL A 199 -14.63 -13.68 12.31
C VAL A 199 -14.41 -12.43 11.48
N SER A 200 -13.25 -12.32 10.83
CA SER A 200 -13.01 -11.38 9.75
C SER A 200 -12.96 -12.11 8.41
N ILE A 201 -13.58 -11.53 7.39
CA ILE A 201 -13.54 -12.04 6.02
C ILE A 201 -12.80 -11.00 5.18
N VAL A 202 -11.81 -11.44 4.41
CA VAL A 202 -10.97 -10.58 3.59
C VAL A 202 -11.06 -11.00 2.12
N LYS A 203 -11.25 -10.03 1.25
CA LYS A 203 -11.15 -10.19 -0.20
C LYS A 203 -9.76 -9.80 -0.64
N MET A 204 -8.99 -10.75 -1.22
CA MET A 204 -7.56 -10.59 -1.51
C MET A 204 -7.22 -10.89 -2.98
N GLU A 205 -8.20 -10.97 -3.86
CA GLU A 205 -7.95 -11.12 -5.31
C GLU A 205 -7.22 -9.91 -5.87
N ASN A 206 -7.59 -8.74 -5.38
CA ASN A 206 -6.81 -7.53 -5.47
C ASN A 206 -6.40 -7.09 -4.06
N VAL A 207 -5.31 -6.35 -3.98
CA VAL A 207 -4.89 -5.69 -2.74
C VAL A 207 -4.72 -4.20 -3.00
N LYS A 208 -4.91 -3.43 -1.96
CA LYS A 208 -4.65 -1.99 -1.96
C LYS A 208 -3.36 -1.73 -1.19
N ILE A 209 -2.51 -0.91 -1.75
CA ILE A 209 -1.35 -0.43 -1.03
C ILE A 209 -1.61 1.03 -0.70
N THR A 210 -1.66 1.35 0.58
CA THR A 210 -1.94 2.68 1.07
C THR A 210 -0.66 3.33 1.58
N PHE A 211 -0.39 4.54 1.11
CA PHE A 211 0.75 5.35 1.55
C PHE A 211 0.35 6.83 1.59
N ASN A 212 1.18 7.62 2.25
CA ASN A 212 0.97 9.05 2.39
C ASN A 212 1.95 9.83 1.51
N ALA A 213 1.44 10.79 0.75
CA ALA A 213 2.23 11.69 -0.08
C ALA A 213 2.17 13.13 0.46
N THR A 214 3.29 13.84 0.38
CA THR A 214 3.36 15.26 0.77
C THR A 214 2.65 16.14 -0.26
N GLU A 215 2.30 17.37 0.12
CA GLU A 215 1.70 18.37 -0.78
C GLU A 215 2.51 18.57 -2.07
N LYS A 216 3.85 18.57 -1.98
CA LYS A 216 4.75 18.73 -3.13
C LYS A 216 4.70 17.54 -4.10
N ASP A 217 4.56 16.34 -3.58
CA ASP A 217 4.50 15.11 -4.37
C ASP A 217 3.11 14.92 -4.97
N LEU A 218 2.07 15.34 -4.24
CA LEU A 218 0.68 15.24 -4.66
C LEU A 218 0.41 15.95 -6.01
N ILE A 219 1.07 17.08 -6.26
CA ILE A 219 0.93 17.82 -7.53
C ILE A 219 1.33 16.96 -8.74
N LYS A 220 2.21 15.97 -8.55
CA LYS A 220 2.73 15.09 -9.60
C LYS A 220 1.95 13.78 -9.73
N LEU A 221 1.05 13.51 -8.79
CA LEU A 221 0.31 12.26 -8.72
C LEU A 221 -1.08 12.42 -9.36
N GLN A 222 -1.46 11.44 -10.17
CA GLN A 222 -2.75 11.39 -10.85
C GLN A 222 -3.31 9.97 -10.82
N ILE A 223 -4.64 9.87 -10.76
CA ILE A 223 -5.32 8.58 -10.87
C ILE A 223 -5.01 7.95 -12.22
N GLY A 224 -4.74 6.64 -12.22
CA GLY A 224 -4.39 5.86 -13.41
C GLY A 224 -2.89 5.76 -13.69
N GLN A 225 -2.02 6.50 -12.99
CA GLN A 225 -0.57 6.34 -13.14
C GLN A 225 -0.12 4.94 -12.78
N LYS A 226 0.81 4.40 -13.56
CA LYS A 226 1.42 3.09 -13.28
C LYS A 226 2.29 3.15 -12.04
N ALA A 227 2.24 2.10 -11.26
CA ALA A 227 3.05 1.91 -10.07
C ALA A 227 3.67 0.52 -10.05
N THR A 228 4.94 0.45 -9.72
CA THR A 228 5.64 -0.82 -9.46
C THR A 228 5.75 -1.01 -7.95
N VAL A 229 5.34 -2.18 -7.49
CA VAL A 229 5.34 -2.52 -6.07
C VAL A 229 6.32 -3.65 -5.82
N THR A 230 7.18 -3.45 -4.82
CA THR A 230 8.14 -4.46 -4.36
C THR A 230 8.01 -4.67 -2.86
N ILE A 231 8.19 -5.91 -2.42
CA ILE A 231 8.15 -6.29 -1.01
C ILE A 231 9.48 -6.94 -0.65
N SER A 232 10.09 -6.52 0.45
CA SER A 232 11.40 -6.99 0.87
C SER A 232 11.46 -8.51 1.12
N ALA A 233 10.32 -9.13 1.46
CA ALA A 233 10.22 -10.58 1.65
C ALA A 233 10.09 -11.36 0.32
N LEU A 234 9.86 -10.69 -0.82
CA LEU A 234 9.65 -11.27 -2.16
C LEU A 234 10.60 -10.59 -3.14
N VAL A 235 11.91 -10.81 -2.97
CA VAL A 235 12.99 -10.05 -3.63
C VAL A 235 12.91 -10.11 -5.14
N ASP A 236 12.50 -11.24 -5.72
CA ASP A 236 12.48 -11.49 -7.17
C ASP A 236 11.13 -11.16 -7.83
N GLU A 237 10.12 -10.78 -7.04
CA GLU A 237 8.77 -10.50 -7.54
C GLU A 237 8.50 -9.00 -7.57
N LYS A 238 8.11 -8.51 -8.75
CA LYS A 238 7.61 -7.15 -8.94
C LYS A 238 6.12 -7.24 -9.29
N PHE A 239 5.32 -6.44 -8.60
CA PHE A 239 3.89 -6.37 -8.83
C PHE A 239 3.56 -5.05 -9.53
N GLU A 240 2.75 -5.13 -10.57
CA GLU A 240 2.26 -3.94 -11.26
C GLU A 240 0.90 -3.53 -10.69
N GLY A 241 0.71 -2.25 -10.55
CA GLY A 241 -0.53 -1.64 -10.11
C GLY A 241 -0.74 -0.26 -10.70
N ASN A 242 -1.86 0.35 -10.36
CA ASN A 242 -2.17 1.70 -10.77
C ASN A 242 -2.67 2.52 -9.58
N VAL A 243 -2.37 3.81 -9.59
CA VAL A 243 -2.97 4.76 -8.63
C VAL A 243 -4.48 4.74 -8.83
N PHE A 244 -5.17 4.19 -7.83
CA PHE A 244 -6.62 3.99 -7.87
C PHE A 244 -7.38 5.15 -7.25
N LYS A 245 -6.85 5.68 -6.13
CA LYS A 245 -7.51 6.74 -5.38
C LYS A 245 -6.50 7.68 -4.76
N ILE A 246 -6.84 8.96 -4.74
CA ILE A 246 -6.09 10.02 -4.07
C ILE A 246 -7.09 10.72 -3.14
N SER A 247 -6.76 10.82 -1.85
CA SER A 247 -7.59 11.55 -0.90
C SER A 247 -7.72 13.02 -1.32
N PRO A 248 -8.94 13.57 -1.39
CA PRO A 248 -9.13 14.98 -1.70
C PRO A 248 -8.79 15.90 -0.52
N VAL A 249 -8.55 15.34 0.66
CA VAL A 249 -8.29 16.07 1.90
C VAL A 249 -6.91 15.67 2.42
N LEU A 250 -6.11 16.66 2.79
CA LEU A 250 -4.86 16.45 3.51
C LEU A 250 -5.14 16.39 5.01
N ASP A 251 -4.43 15.50 5.69
CA ASP A 251 -4.41 15.50 7.14
C ASP A 251 -3.80 16.81 7.67
N PRO A 252 -4.47 17.57 8.53
CA PRO A 252 -4.02 18.89 8.94
C PRO A 252 -2.76 18.86 9.83
N VAL A 253 -2.46 17.72 10.45
CA VAL A 253 -1.31 17.55 11.34
C VAL A 253 -0.07 17.16 10.52
N THR A 254 -0.21 16.14 9.67
CA THR A 254 0.92 15.61 8.88
C THR A 254 1.10 16.35 7.56
N ARG A 255 0.07 17.05 7.06
CA ARG A 255 0.00 17.70 5.74
C ARG A 255 0.25 16.74 4.59
N MET A 256 -0.21 15.51 4.76
CA MET A 256 -0.11 14.45 3.76
C MET A 256 -1.50 14.01 3.31
N ALA A 257 -1.59 13.53 2.08
CA ALA A 257 -2.78 12.89 1.52
C ALA A 257 -2.56 11.38 1.44
N GLU A 258 -3.57 10.60 1.81
CA GLU A 258 -3.55 9.15 1.61
C GLU A 258 -3.81 8.81 0.14
N ILE A 259 -3.02 7.89 -0.38
CA ILE A 259 -3.09 7.39 -1.76
C ILE A 259 -3.24 5.89 -1.72
N GLU A 260 -4.12 5.37 -2.56
CA GLU A 260 -4.35 3.95 -2.74
C GLU A 260 -3.87 3.51 -4.13
N VAL A 261 -3.00 2.53 -4.18
CA VAL A 261 -2.60 1.82 -5.40
C VAL A 261 -3.27 0.45 -5.40
N LEU A 262 -4.00 0.13 -6.46
CA LEU A 262 -4.64 -1.17 -6.64
C LEU A 262 -3.68 -2.09 -7.40
N VAL A 263 -3.49 -3.30 -6.87
CA VAL A 263 -2.59 -4.32 -7.40
C VAL A 263 -3.34 -5.64 -7.53
N ASN A 264 -3.23 -6.30 -8.68
CA ASN A 264 -3.73 -7.66 -8.86
C ASN A 264 -2.90 -8.65 -8.02
N ASN A 265 -3.59 -9.54 -7.33
CA ASN A 265 -2.99 -10.51 -6.41
C ASN A 265 -3.53 -11.93 -6.63
N GLU A 266 -3.70 -12.34 -7.90
CA GLU A 266 -4.23 -13.67 -8.24
C GLU A 266 -3.45 -14.81 -7.59
N LYS A 267 -2.11 -14.67 -7.52
CA LYS A 267 -1.23 -15.65 -6.86
C LYS A 267 -1.33 -15.61 -5.32
N ARG A 268 -2.03 -14.64 -4.73
CA ARG A 268 -2.20 -14.42 -3.28
C ARG A 268 -0.88 -14.33 -2.50
N LEU A 269 0.16 -13.85 -3.14
CA LEU A 269 1.47 -13.64 -2.52
C LEU A 269 1.46 -12.41 -1.60
N LEU A 270 0.71 -11.37 -1.99
CA LEU A 270 0.55 -10.15 -1.21
C LEU A 270 -0.49 -10.40 -0.11
N ARG A 271 -0.05 -10.27 1.15
CA ARG A 271 -0.94 -10.45 2.31
C ARG A 271 -1.17 -9.12 3.02
N PRO A 272 -2.39 -8.81 3.42
CA PRO A 272 -2.67 -7.66 4.27
C PRO A 272 -1.77 -7.64 5.50
N GLY A 273 -1.22 -6.46 5.83
CA GLY A 273 -0.23 -6.28 6.89
C GLY A 273 1.24 -6.35 6.44
N MET A 274 1.51 -6.70 5.19
CA MET A 274 2.86 -6.57 4.62
C MET A 274 3.19 -5.10 4.35
N TYR A 275 4.50 -4.78 4.37
CA TYR A 275 5.03 -3.46 4.05
C TYR A 275 5.64 -3.48 2.65
N ALA A 276 5.25 -2.52 1.83
CA ALA A 276 5.61 -2.46 0.42
C ALA A 276 6.30 -1.15 0.06
N ARG A 277 7.27 -1.25 -0.85
CA ARG A 277 7.82 -0.09 -1.56
C ARG A 277 7.01 0.10 -2.85
N VAL A 278 6.51 1.29 -3.06
CA VAL A 278 5.71 1.69 -4.22
C VAL A 278 6.47 2.74 -5.01
N GLU A 279 6.75 2.46 -6.25
CA GLU A 279 7.36 3.38 -7.20
C GLU A 279 6.31 3.81 -8.23
N VAL A 280 5.82 5.04 -8.11
CA VAL A 280 4.80 5.61 -9.00
C VAL A 280 5.49 6.36 -10.13
N ILE A 281 5.17 6.02 -11.38
CA ILE A 281 5.67 6.70 -12.57
C ILE A 281 4.90 8.01 -12.75
N THR A 282 5.62 9.13 -12.65
CA THR A 282 5.03 10.46 -12.74
C THR A 282 5.22 11.14 -14.10
N GLY A 283 6.12 10.62 -14.91
CA GLY A 283 6.37 11.15 -16.25
C GLY A 283 7.55 10.46 -16.94
N ILE A 284 7.79 10.86 -18.18
CA ILE A 284 8.95 10.43 -18.96
C ILE A 284 9.60 11.69 -19.54
N ILE A 285 10.90 11.84 -19.32
CA ILE A 285 11.69 12.87 -20.00
C ILE A 285 12.23 12.23 -21.27
N GLU A 286 11.70 12.66 -22.39
CA GLU A 286 12.06 12.09 -23.69
C GLU A 286 13.30 12.79 -24.30
N ASN A 287 14.07 12.03 -25.07
CA ASN A 287 15.20 12.52 -25.88
C ASN A 287 16.21 13.37 -25.09
N ILE A 288 16.52 12.98 -23.86
CA ILE A 288 17.47 13.65 -22.97
C ILE A 288 18.81 12.90 -22.95
N ILE A 289 19.91 13.60 -22.67
CA ILE A 289 21.21 12.97 -22.43
C ILE A 289 21.11 12.14 -21.16
N MET A 290 21.42 10.84 -21.28
CA MET A 290 21.38 9.89 -20.17
C MET A 290 22.79 9.58 -19.70
N ILE A 291 23.04 9.76 -18.42
CA ILE A 291 24.31 9.41 -17.77
C ILE A 291 24.03 8.36 -16.71
N PRO A 292 24.70 7.19 -16.74
CA PRO A 292 24.58 6.21 -15.68
C PRO A 292 24.99 6.80 -14.33
N ARG A 293 24.19 6.59 -13.30
CA ARG A 293 24.45 7.21 -12.00
C ARG A 293 25.78 6.76 -11.39
N PHE A 294 26.16 5.50 -11.59
CA PHE A 294 27.42 4.97 -11.07
C PHE A 294 28.66 5.60 -11.72
N ALA A 295 28.55 6.23 -12.88
CA ALA A 295 29.62 6.94 -13.56
C ALA A 295 29.81 8.39 -13.06
N THR A 296 28.95 8.86 -12.15
CA THR A 296 28.96 10.23 -11.67
C THR A 296 29.63 10.37 -10.31
N ILE A 297 30.27 11.51 -10.09
CA ILE A 297 30.83 11.93 -8.81
C ILE A 297 29.87 12.97 -8.22
N GLU A 298 29.23 12.65 -7.11
CA GLU A 298 28.36 13.58 -6.39
C GLU A 298 29.18 14.40 -5.41
N SER A 299 29.09 15.73 -5.47
CA SER A 299 29.67 16.64 -4.51
C SER A 299 28.60 17.56 -3.94
N THR A 300 28.61 17.71 -2.64
CA THR A 300 27.67 18.59 -1.93
C THR A 300 28.37 19.88 -1.53
N SER A 301 27.82 21.02 -1.92
CA SER A 301 28.32 22.34 -1.53
C SER A 301 27.23 23.19 -0.91
N LEU A 302 27.60 24.02 0.05
CA LEU A 302 26.71 25.05 0.58
C LEU A 302 26.82 26.27 -0.35
N GLN A 303 25.72 26.66 -0.97
CA GLN A 303 25.63 27.87 -1.79
C GLN A 303 24.65 28.85 -1.14
N LYS A 304 25.06 30.10 -1.06
CA LYS A 304 24.21 31.18 -0.58
C LYS A 304 23.31 31.64 -1.70
N ILE A 305 22.04 31.27 -1.65
CA ILE A 305 21.02 31.72 -2.62
C ILE A 305 20.15 32.77 -1.90
N GLY A 306 20.35 34.02 -2.25
CA GLY A 306 19.76 35.16 -1.52
C GLY A 306 20.31 35.26 -0.10
N GLN A 307 19.47 35.22 0.91
CA GLN A 307 19.86 35.31 2.34
C GLN A 307 19.93 33.95 3.03
N THR A 308 19.67 32.82 2.33
CA THR A 308 19.61 31.48 2.91
C THR A 308 20.72 30.61 2.35
N ASP A 309 21.41 29.89 3.23
CA ASP A 309 22.38 28.86 2.82
C ASP A 309 21.62 27.62 2.38
N GLN A 310 21.79 27.21 1.12
CA GLN A 310 21.19 26.02 0.57
C GLN A 310 22.23 24.97 0.24
N VAL A 311 21.91 23.73 0.56
CA VAL A 311 22.72 22.56 0.20
C VAL A 311 22.45 22.23 -1.26
N VAL A 312 23.46 22.44 -2.12
CA VAL A 312 23.36 22.13 -3.55
C VAL A 312 24.18 20.90 -3.86
N LYS A 313 23.55 19.92 -4.48
CA LYS A 313 24.25 18.76 -5.04
C LYS A 313 24.77 19.10 -6.43
N ASN A 314 26.04 18.92 -6.63
CA ASN A 314 26.71 19.05 -7.93
C ASN A 314 27.10 17.66 -8.43
N TYR A 315 26.94 17.44 -9.71
CA TYR A 315 27.28 16.19 -10.37
C TYR A 315 28.39 16.43 -11.37
N TYR A 316 29.42 15.60 -11.28
CA TYR A 316 30.59 15.65 -12.16
C TYR A 316 30.80 14.30 -12.81
N VAL A 317 31.32 14.30 -14.00
CA VAL A 317 31.76 13.11 -14.73
C VAL A 317 33.13 13.34 -15.33
N PHE A 318 33.83 12.26 -15.66
CA PHE A 318 35.01 12.32 -16.47
C PHE A 318 34.73 11.82 -17.88
N ILE A 319 35.19 12.56 -18.88
CA ILE A 319 35.21 12.13 -20.27
C ILE A 319 36.68 11.93 -20.71
N VAL A 320 36.88 11.10 -21.71
CA VAL A 320 38.22 10.95 -22.36
C VAL A 320 38.30 11.90 -23.53
N ASP A 321 39.24 12.82 -23.48
CA ASP A 321 39.60 13.68 -24.60
C ASP A 321 41.12 13.52 -24.88
N SER A 322 41.47 13.06 -26.09
CA SER A 322 42.87 12.86 -26.52
C SER A 322 43.71 12.06 -25.50
N ASN A 323 43.17 10.95 -24.96
CA ASN A 323 43.74 10.09 -23.93
C ASN A 323 43.97 10.77 -22.55
N GLN A 324 43.35 11.90 -22.33
CA GLN A 324 43.35 12.59 -21.03
C GLN A 324 41.93 12.62 -20.45
N PRO A 325 41.77 12.39 -19.16
CA PRO A 325 40.51 12.56 -18.49
C PRO A 325 40.19 14.03 -18.27
N VAL A 326 39.04 14.48 -18.70
CA VAL A 326 38.56 15.85 -18.49
C VAL A 326 37.34 15.82 -17.61
N GLN A 327 37.37 16.51 -16.49
CA GLN A 327 36.22 16.62 -15.60
C GLN A 327 35.20 17.60 -16.17
N LYS A 328 33.94 17.17 -16.25
CA LYS A 328 32.80 17.99 -16.68
C LYS A 328 31.79 18.11 -15.57
N LYS A 329 31.30 19.31 -15.31
CA LYS A 329 30.16 19.56 -14.43
C LYS A 329 28.87 19.41 -15.23
N LEU A 330 27.96 18.63 -14.72
CA LEU A 330 26.65 18.35 -15.36
C LEU A 330 25.56 19.29 -14.85
N ASN A 331 24.72 19.78 -15.76
CA ASN A 331 23.45 20.40 -15.42
C ASN A 331 22.35 19.35 -15.43
N VAL A 332 22.11 18.76 -14.27
CA VAL A 332 21.18 17.65 -14.07
C VAL A 332 19.79 18.17 -13.76
N ILE A 333 18.79 17.69 -14.51
CA ILE A 333 17.37 18.06 -14.30
C ILE A 333 16.60 17.02 -13.52
N TYR A 334 17.04 15.75 -13.59
CA TYR A 334 16.41 14.66 -12.85
C TYR A 334 17.41 13.53 -12.57
N VAL A 335 17.24 12.87 -11.44
CA VAL A 335 18.06 11.73 -11.00
C VAL A 335 17.15 10.63 -10.51
N ASN A 336 17.31 9.44 -11.06
CA ASN A 336 16.68 8.23 -10.50
C ASN A 336 17.73 7.23 -9.98
N HIS A 337 17.38 5.99 -9.74
CA HIS A 337 18.30 4.97 -9.23
C HIS A 337 19.41 4.61 -10.22
N GLU A 338 19.12 4.63 -11.52
CA GLU A 338 20.01 4.14 -12.57
C GLU A 338 20.62 5.26 -13.39
N TRP A 339 19.89 6.36 -13.65
CA TRP A 339 20.21 7.38 -14.64
C TRP A 339 20.09 8.80 -14.10
N LEU A 340 20.91 9.66 -14.66
CA LEU A 340 20.77 11.10 -14.60
C LEU A 340 20.25 11.61 -15.95
N ALA A 341 19.23 12.44 -15.92
CA ALA A 341 18.78 13.21 -17.07
C ALA A 341 19.52 14.55 -17.09
N VAL A 342 20.36 14.74 -18.08
CA VAL A 342 21.29 15.87 -18.16
C VAL A 342 20.88 16.80 -19.30
N ARG A 343 20.75 18.10 -19.00
CA ARG A 343 20.40 19.13 -19.99
C ARG A 343 21.61 19.55 -20.80
N ASP A 344 22.72 19.85 -20.11
CA ASP A 344 23.98 20.34 -20.70
C ASP A 344 25.17 20.01 -19.80
N GLY A 345 26.38 20.31 -20.27
CA GLY A 345 27.66 20.02 -19.60
C GLY A 345 28.40 18.82 -20.22
N ILE A 346 27.78 18.06 -21.12
CA ILE A 346 28.35 16.95 -21.86
C ILE A 346 27.64 16.82 -23.22
N ASN A 347 28.32 16.31 -24.25
CA ASN A 347 27.76 16.14 -25.57
C ASN A 347 27.47 14.66 -25.88
N VAL A 348 26.52 14.46 -26.79
CA VAL A 348 26.29 13.12 -27.38
C VAL A 348 27.52 12.73 -28.20
N GLY A 349 27.98 11.50 -27.98
CA GLY A 349 29.20 10.99 -28.64
C GLY A 349 30.46 11.10 -27.77
N ASP A 350 30.44 11.89 -26.68
CA ASP A 350 31.58 11.95 -25.75
C ASP A 350 31.82 10.56 -25.13
N GLN A 351 33.09 10.21 -24.92
CA GLN A 351 33.50 8.96 -24.24
C GLN A 351 33.50 9.16 -22.73
N LEU A 352 32.42 8.75 -22.10
CA LEU A 352 32.21 8.82 -20.64
C LEU A 352 32.96 7.71 -19.91
N ILE A 353 33.76 8.07 -18.90
CA ILE A 353 34.45 7.10 -18.04
C ILE A 353 33.42 6.52 -17.06
N THR A 354 33.24 5.18 -17.13
CA THR A 354 32.28 4.44 -16.30
C THR A 354 32.93 3.66 -15.16
N ALA A 355 34.22 3.31 -15.30
CA ALA A 355 35.00 2.68 -14.23
C ALA A 355 36.38 3.27 -14.15
N GLY A 356 36.95 3.35 -12.94
CA GLY A 356 38.25 3.95 -12.67
C GLY A 356 38.21 5.44 -12.29
N GLN A 357 37.04 6.09 -12.32
CA GLN A 357 36.87 7.54 -12.07
C GLN A 357 37.37 8.00 -10.72
N ASN A 358 37.46 7.15 -9.70
CA ASN A 358 37.97 7.53 -8.39
C ASN A 358 39.50 7.62 -8.30
N ASN A 359 40.20 7.08 -9.30
CA ASN A 359 41.68 7.00 -9.35
C ASN A 359 42.31 8.01 -10.31
N ILE A 360 41.48 8.79 -11.00
CA ILE A 360 41.94 9.76 -12.01
C ILE A 360 41.80 11.20 -11.50
N ARG A 361 42.67 12.06 -12.03
CA ARG A 361 42.62 13.51 -11.83
C ARG A 361 42.88 14.18 -13.18
N ASP A 362 42.47 15.44 -13.31
CA ASP A 362 42.79 16.24 -14.50
C ASP A 362 44.30 16.19 -14.84
N GLY A 363 44.62 15.96 -16.13
CA GLY A 363 45.98 15.93 -16.63
C GLY A 363 46.71 14.60 -16.55
N MET A 364 46.10 13.54 -16.02
CA MET A 364 46.67 12.19 -16.11
C MET A 364 46.43 11.56 -17.50
N THR A 365 47.27 10.59 -17.86
CA THR A 365 47.03 9.78 -19.10
C THR A 365 46.20 8.55 -18.74
N VAL A 366 45.16 8.29 -19.51
CA VAL A 366 44.31 7.10 -19.34
C VAL A 366 44.43 6.18 -20.55
N SER A 367 44.29 4.86 -20.31
CA SER A 367 44.12 3.86 -21.36
C SER A 367 42.70 3.30 -21.29
N VAL A 368 42.01 3.41 -22.40
CA VAL A 368 40.63 2.84 -22.51
C VAL A 368 40.73 1.33 -22.66
N VAL A 369 40.14 0.61 -21.73
CA VAL A 369 39.97 -0.85 -21.78
C VAL A 369 38.53 -1.11 -22.28
N GLN A 370 38.42 -1.70 -23.45
CA GLN A 370 37.09 -2.13 -23.94
C GLN A 370 36.57 -3.33 -23.14
N ASN A 371 35.42 -3.19 -22.57
CA ASN A 371 34.76 -4.30 -21.89
C ASN A 371 34.00 -5.14 -22.92
N GLU A 372 34.40 -6.40 -23.13
CA GLU A 372 33.73 -7.35 -24.06
C GLU A 372 32.34 -7.81 -23.57
N ARG A 373 31.79 -7.21 -22.52
CA ARG A 373 30.53 -7.65 -21.89
C ARG A 373 29.22 -7.09 -22.50
N GLU A 374 29.30 -6.24 -23.52
CA GLU A 374 28.08 -5.66 -24.16
C GLU A 374 27.50 -6.50 -25.31
N ASN A 375 28.03 -7.68 -25.61
CA ASN A 375 27.57 -8.55 -26.72
C ASN A 375 27.10 -9.95 -26.24
N SER A 376 26.43 -10.04 -25.09
CA SER A 376 25.81 -11.34 -24.69
C SER A 376 24.36 -11.15 -24.29
#